data_787bc477c982bf6b1242be8e190288ac
#
_entry.id   787bc477c982bf6b1242be8e190288ac
#
_cell.length_a   1.000
_cell.length_b   1.000
_cell.length_c   1.000
_cell.angle_alpha   90.00
_cell.angle_beta   90.00
_cell.angle_gamma   90.00
#
_symmetry.space_group_name_H-M   'P 1'
#
loop_
_entity.id
_entity.type
_entity.pdbx_description
1 polymer ?
#
loop_
_entity_poly.entity_id
_entity_poly.type
_entity_poly.pdbx_seq_one_letter_code
_entity_poly.pdbx_strand_id
1 'polypeptide(L)'
;MSKSVSIAKPNDHAPNEDAVFCSPQCIAVSDGAGGCGLYADEWSRYLIEHLPKDAPLCSFTELDEWVDGIWEEFYNEHEEQAKKGDGILLNKFYNEGSCATIAAAWGTEKGQCRWMAYGDSVVFHYSSQTGLLEHSFTRLADFSNPPRLVSCKDPLEEEGFRSGVFHLDDTSVVFAASDALSHYCLMMYELSKSAEFESELMEVRMKQTTNLQLLQMAEKEHFDFNGDVLMPLLRSADSEDSFKDLLESLYAKKLIDIDDYTLAMLYA
;
A
#
# COMPACT_ATOMS: atom_id res chain seq x y z
N MET A 1 -4.41 -13.80 -14.64
CA MET A 1 -5.53 -12.80 -14.66
C MET A 1 -5.20 -11.74 -13.63
N SER A 2 -5.51 -10.47 -13.86
CA SER A 2 -5.22 -9.38 -12.91
C SER A 2 -6.52 -8.67 -12.54
N LYS A 3 -6.59 -8.11 -11.33
CA LYS A 3 -7.77 -7.39 -10.81
C LYS A 3 -7.32 -6.28 -9.88
N SER A 4 -8.12 -5.23 -9.76
CA SER A 4 -7.92 -4.18 -8.77
C SER A 4 -9.25 -3.61 -8.31
N VAL A 5 -9.26 -3.08 -7.11
CA VAL A 5 -10.36 -2.32 -6.51
C VAL A 5 -9.78 -1.23 -5.62
N SER A 6 -10.42 -0.07 -5.63
CA SER A 6 -10.06 1.06 -4.78
C SER A 6 -11.33 1.77 -4.35
N ILE A 7 -11.51 1.99 -3.06
CA ILE A 7 -12.65 2.70 -2.49
C ILE A 7 -12.22 3.67 -1.41
N ALA A 8 -12.87 4.83 -1.38
CA ALA A 8 -12.64 5.84 -0.35
C ALA A 8 -13.12 5.36 1.03
N LYS A 9 -12.49 5.89 2.06
CA LYS A 9 -12.89 5.67 3.45
C LYS A 9 -14.37 5.99 3.68
N PRO A 10 -15.05 5.17 4.48
CA PRO A 10 -16.49 5.31 4.67
C PRO A 10 -16.83 6.63 5.40
N ASN A 11 -17.95 7.24 5.00
CA ASN A 11 -18.48 8.46 5.62
C ASN A 11 -17.62 9.72 5.48
N ASP A 12 -16.62 9.70 4.62
CA ASP A 12 -15.88 10.91 4.23
C ASP A 12 -16.40 11.41 2.87
N HIS A 13 -16.40 12.74 2.70
CA HIS A 13 -16.71 13.40 1.44
C HIS A 13 -15.42 13.86 0.71
N ALA A 14 -14.25 13.57 1.29
CA ALA A 14 -12.97 13.78 0.64
C ALA A 14 -12.81 12.82 -0.55
N PRO A 15 -12.07 13.21 -1.58
CA PRO A 15 -11.71 12.28 -2.65
C PRO A 15 -10.90 11.11 -2.07
N ASN A 16 -11.00 9.96 -2.74
CA ASN A 16 -10.11 8.84 -2.47
C ASN A 16 -8.66 9.26 -2.77
N GLU A 17 -7.79 9.21 -1.78
CA GLU A 17 -6.39 9.60 -1.90
C GLU A 17 -5.53 8.47 -2.49
N ASP A 18 -6.05 7.25 -2.53
CA ASP A 18 -5.40 6.11 -3.16
C ASP A 18 -5.52 6.10 -4.69
N ALA A 19 -4.51 5.56 -5.34
CA ALA A 19 -4.50 5.29 -6.76
C ALA A 19 -4.01 3.87 -7.06
N VAL A 20 -4.49 3.28 -8.17
CA VAL A 20 -4.19 1.90 -8.53
C VAL A 20 -3.96 1.74 -10.03
N PHE A 21 -3.00 0.88 -10.38
CA PHE A 21 -2.83 0.36 -11.72
C PHE A 21 -2.84 -1.17 -11.71
N CYS A 22 -3.47 -1.75 -12.72
CA CYS A 22 -3.55 -3.19 -12.85
C CYS A 22 -3.53 -3.63 -14.32
N SER A 23 -2.57 -4.46 -14.67
CA SER A 23 -2.45 -5.12 -15.97
C SER A 23 -1.99 -6.58 -15.78
N PRO A 24 -1.97 -7.39 -16.83
CA PRO A 24 -1.43 -8.76 -16.73
C PRO A 24 0.05 -8.85 -16.36
N GLN A 25 0.82 -7.78 -16.53
CA GLN A 25 2.26 -7.76 -16.29
C GLN A 25 2.69 -6.85 -15.15
N CYS A 26 1.83 -5.90 -14.75
CA CYS A 26 2.20 -4.94 -13.72
C CYS A 26 1.00 -4.57 -12.86
N ILE A 27 1.20 -4.52 -11.55
CA ILE A 27 0.28 -3.94 -10.58
C ILE A 27 1.00 -2.87 -9.78
N ALA A 28 0.27 -1.83 -9.40
CA ALA A 28 0.82 -0.79 -8.53
C ALA A 28 -0.29 -0.16 -7.68
N VAL A 29 0.06 0.25 -6.47
CA VAL A 29 -0.76 1.00 -5.53
C VAL A 29 0.04 2.21 -5.06
N SER A 30 -0.61 3.35 -4.96
CA SER A 30 -0.06 4.57 -4.34
C SER A 30 -1.12 5.13 -3.41
N ASP A 31 -0.72 5.45 -2.20
CA ASP A 31 -1.57 5.97 -1.14
C ASP A 31 -1.16 7.41 -0.87
N GLY A 32 -2.08 8.33 -1.05
CA GLY A 32 -1.87 9.76 -0.92
C GLY A 32 -1.94 10.21 0.54
N ALA A 33 -0.88 10.83 1.04
CA ALA A 33 -0.78 11.26 2.43
C ALA A 33 -1.39 12.66 2.65
N GLY A 34 -2.71 12.78 2.71
CA GLY A 34 -3.43 14.05 2.91
C GLY A 34 -3.11 14.80 4.20
N GLY A 35 -2.59 14.12 5.21
CA GLY A 35 -2.05 14.72 6.43
C GLY A 35 -0.71 15.43 6.26
N CYS A 36 0.01 15.17 5.17
CA CYS A 36 1.36 15.66 4.89
C CYS A 36 1.44 16.60 3.69
N GLY A 37 0.33 17.21 3.26
CA GLY A 37 0.38 18.12 2.10
C GLY A 37 -0.98 18.48 1.54
N LEU A 38 -0.96 18.96 0.30
CA LEU A 38 -2.13 19.28 -0.52
C LEU A 38 -2.13 18.36 -1.75
N TYR A 39 -3.30 18.14 -2.36
CA TYR A 39 -3.42 17.39 -3.62
C TYR A 39 -2.83 15.97 -3.54
N ALA A 40 -2.93 15.32 -2.38
CA ALA A 40 -2.36 13.98 -2.16
C ALA A 40 -3.00 12.95 -3.10
N ASP A 41 -4.31 13.07 -3.31
CA ASP A 41 -5.08 12.25 -4.25
C ASP A 41 -4.66 12.46 -5.72
N GLU A 42 -4.27 13.68 -6.10
CA GLU A 42 -3.79 13.98 -7.44
C GLU A 42 -2.34 13.50 -7.62
N TRP A 43 -1.50 13.61 -6.57
CA TRP A 43 -0.12 13.13 -6.62
C TRP A 43 -0.03 11.61 -6.67
N SER A 44 -0.82 10.88 -5.88
CA SER A 44 -0.87 9.42 -5.94
C SER A 44 -1.28 8.91 -7.32
N ARG A 45 -2.30 9.54 -7.95
CA ARG A 45 -2.70 9.24 -9.33
C ARG A 45 -1.60 9.57 -10.34
N TYR A 46 -0.95 10.71 -10.19
CA TYR A 46 0.13 11.13 -11.08
C TYR A 46 1.30 10.16 -11.04
N LEU A 47 1.71 9.71 -9.84
CA LEU A 47 2.72 8.65 -9.70
C LEU A 47 2.31 7.37 -10.42
N ILE A 48 1.08 6.91 -10.21
CA ILE A 48 0.56 5.71 -10.87
C ILE A 48 0.50 5.86 -12.39
N GLU A 49 0.10 7.00 -12.92
CA GLU A 49 0.02 7.24 -14.36
C GLU A 49 1.40 7.21 -15.03
N HIS A 50 2.41 7.80 -14.39
CA HIS A 50 3.77 7.93 -14.92
C HIS A 50 4.69 6.76 -14.59
N LEU A 51 4.27 5.82 -13.72
CA LEU A 51 5.09 4.65 -13.39
C LEU A 51 5.45 3.85 -14.65
N PRO A 52 6.73 3.47 -14.86
CA PRO A 52 7.12 2.58 -15.95
C PRO A 52 6.44 1.22 -15.82
N LYS A 53 5.51 0.90 -16.75
CA LYS A 53 4.72 -0.34 -16.67
C LYS A 53 5.46 -1.57 -17.20
N ASP A 54 6.40 -1.36 -18.12
CA ASP A 54 7.15 -2.41 -18.80
C ASP A 54 8.59 -2.58 -18.29
N ALA A 55 9.03 -1.70 -17.39
CA ALA A 55 10.39 -1.69 -16.85
C ALA A 55 10.36 -1.53 -15.32
N PRO A 56 10.69 -2.59 -14.56
CA PRO A 56 10.71 -2.49 -13.10
C PRO A 56 11.80 -1.55 -12.61
N LEU A 57 11.49 -0.73 -11.62
CA LEU A 57 12.44 0.09 -10.88
C LEU A 57 13.10 -0.79 -9.80
N CYS A 58 14.36 -1.14 -9.97
CA CYS A 58 15.04 -2.16 -9.15
C CYS A 58 16.00 -1.57 -8.12
N SER A 59 16.30 -0.28 -8.20
CA SER A 59 17.24 0.42 -7.32
C SER A 59 16.70 1.78 -6.89
N PHE A 60 17.23 2.29 -5.79
CA PHE A 60 16.90 3.64 -5.32
C PHE A 60 17.24 4.70 -6.39
N THR A 61 18.37 4.57 -7.05
CA THR A 61 18.77 5.50 -8.12
C THR A 61 17.74 5.53 -9.26
N GLU A 62 17.21 4.37 -9.68
CA GLU A 62 16.20 4.32 -10.74
C GLU A 62 14.86 4.95 -10.29
N LEU A 63 14.50 4.78 -9.01
CA LEU A 63 13.32 5.47 -8.44
C LEU A 63 13.52 6.97 -8.40
N ASP A 64 14.66 7.44 -7.90
CA ASP A 64 15.01 8.84 -7.74
C ASP A 64 15.06 9.55 -9.11
N GLU A 65 15.76 8.97 -10.09
CA GLU A 65 15.80 9.47 -11.47
C GLU A 65 14.40 9.52 -12.13
N TRP A 66 13.55 8.53 -11.84
CA TRP A 66 12.19 8.54 -12.35
C TRP A 66 11.35 9.66 -11.72
N VAL A 67 11.40 9.83 -10.39
CA VAL A 67 10.69 10.92 -9.70
C VAL A 67 11.20 12.28 -10.15
N ASP A 68 12.53 12.43 -10.27
CA ASP A 68 13.17 13.66 -10.79
C ASP A 68 12.72 14.00 -12.22
N GLY A 69 12.38 13.00 -13.00
CA GLY A 69 11.88 13.19 -14.37
C GLY A 69 10.43 13.67 -14.47
N ILE A 70 9.63 13.56 -13.39
CA ILE A 70 8.18 13.82 -13.45
C ILE A 70 7.68 14.87 -12.45
N TRP A 71 8.37 15.13 -11.34
CA TRP A 71 7.84 15.95 -10.24
C TRP A 71 7.62 17.42 -10.65
N GLU A 72 8.47 17.99 -11.50
CA GLU A 72 8.47 19.42 -11.82
C GLU A 72 7.18 19.85 -12.55
N GLU A 73 6.69 19.01 -13.46
CA GLU A 73 5.43 19.29 -14.19
C GLU A 73 4.24 19.33 -13.22
N PHE A 74 4.12 18.32 -12.36
CA PHE A 74 3.09 18.28 -11.33
C PHE A 74 3.18 19.47 -10.38
N TYR A 75 4.39 19.77 -9.88
CA TYR A 75 4.60 20.87 -8.95
C TYR A 75 4.19 22.22 -9.53
N ASN A 76 4.61 22.51 -10.77
CA ASN A 76 4.30 23.77 -11.42
C ASN A 76 2.81 23.95 -11.68
N GLU A 77 2.10 22.90 -12.08
CA GLU A 77 0.64 22.93 -12.29
C GLU A 77 -0.08 23.24 -10.98
N HIS A 78 0.28 22.53 -9.90
CA HIS A 78 -0.40 22.67 -8.61
C HIS A 78 0.01 23.96 -7.86
N GLU A 79 1.21 24.46 -8.09
CA GLU A 79 1.60 25.80 -7.64
C GLU A 79 0.68 26.88 -8.28
N GLU A 80 0.42 26.80 -9.58
CA GLU A 80 -0.50 27.71 -10.26
C GLU A 80 -1.96 27.55 -9.79
N GLN A 81 -2.35 26.34 -9.42
CA GLN A 81 -3.66 26.07 -8.81
C GLN A 81 -3.74 26.68 -7.41
N ALA A 82 -2.72 26.48 -6.57
CA ALA A 82 -2.64 27.05 -5.22
C ALA A 82 -2.60 28.60 -5.25
N LYS A 83 -1.95 29.22 -6.25
CA LYS A 83 -1.94 30.67 -6.45
C LYS A 83 -3.32 31.27 -6.75
N LYS A 84 -4.24 30.49 -7.34
CA LYS A 84 -5.63 30.92 -7.59
C LYS A 84 -6.50 30.86 -6.33
N GLY A 85 -6.06 30.13 -5.30
CA GLY A 85 -6.67 30.07 -3.98
C GLY A 85 -6.31 31.27 -3.11
N ASP A 86 -6.35 31.06 -1.80
CA ASP A 86 -5.90 32.07 -0.86
C ASP A 86 -4.41 31.90 -0.52
N GLY A 87 -3.82 32.93 0.11
CA GLY A 87 -2.41 32.91 0.47
C GLY A 87 -2.04 31.83 1.51
N ILE A 88 -3.03 31.27 2.22
CA ILE A 88 -2.83 30.19 3.17
C ILE A 88 -2.60 28.88 2.41
N LEU A 89 -3.40 28.62 1.40
CA LEU A 89 -3.27 27.44 0.54
C LEU A 89 -1.91 27.40 -0.16
N LEU A 90 -1.52 28.53 -0.77
CA LEU A 90 -0.23 28.65 -1.43
C LEU A 90 0.94 28.45 -0.45
N ASN A 91 0.85 29.03 0.76
CA ASN A 91 1.89 28.87 1.76
C ASN A 91 1.98 27.42 2.27
N LYS A 92 0.83 26.75 2.42
CA LYS A 92 0.79 25.35 2.78
C LYS A 92 1.46 24.49 1.70
N PHE A 93 1.14 24.72 0.41
CA PHE A 93 1.76 24.00 -0.70
C PHE A 93 3.29 24.19 -0.75
N TYR A 94 3.78 25.41 -0.56
CA TYR A 94 5.22 25.66 -0.51
C TYR A 94 5.93 24.96 0.66
N ASN A 95 5.28 24.81 1.79
CA ASN A 95 5.87 24.18 2.95
C ASN A 95 5.78 22.64 2.90
N GLU A 96 4.67 22.09 2.46
CA GLU A 96 4.36 20.67 2.59
C GLU A 96 4.38 19.93 1.25
N GLY A 97 4.04 20.61 0.12
CA GLY A 97 3.94 19.97 -1.19
C GLY A 97 2.78 18.97 -1.27
N SER A 98 2.99 17.89 -2.00
CA SER A 98 2.12 16.71 -2.08
C SER A 98 2.96 15.48 -1.81
N CYS A 99 2.43 14.53 -1.07
CA CYS A 99 3.16 13.33 -0.67
C CYS A 99 2.30 12.08 -0.85
N ALA A 100 2.94 10.97 -1.23
CA ALA A 100 2.29 9.66 -1.35
C ALA A 100 3.29 8.52 -1.13
N THR A 101 2.79 7.32 -0.84
CA THR A 101 3.55 6.08 -0.92
C THR A 101 3.49 5.51 -2.33
N ILE A 102 4.30 4.51 -2.65
CA ILE A 102 4.14 3.72 -3.86
C ILE A 102 4.65 2.29 -3.65
N ALA A 103 3.89 1.31 -4.13
CA ALA A 103 4.28 -0.08 -4.15
C ALA A 103 3.88 -0.69 -5.50
N ALA A 104 4.81 -1.39 -6.16
CA ALA A 104 4.58 -1.95 -7.49
C ALA A 104 5.25 -3.30 -7.68
N ALA A 105 4.64 -4.13 -8.52
CA ALA A 105 5.16 -5.45 -8.88
C ALA A 105 5.01 -5.71 -10.38
N TRP A 106 6.07 -6.30 -10.98
CA TRP A 106 6.16 -6.63 -12.39
C TRP A 106 6.43 -8.11 -12.59
N GLY A 107 5.55 -8.79 -13.31
CA GLY A 107 5.82 -10.13 -13.82
C GLY A 107 6.83 -10.05 -14.98
N THR A 108 8.07 -10.48 -14.74
CA THR A 108 9.16 -10.31 -15.72
C THR A 108 9.46 -11.57 -16.50
N GLU A 109 9.66 -12.67 -15.81
CA GLU A 109 10.00 -13.97 -16.39
C GLU A 109 9.10 -15.05 -15.79
N LYS A 110 9.00 -16.19 -16.44
CA LYS A 110 8.24 -17.31 -15.91
C LYS A 110 8.75 -17.72 -14.53
N GLY A 111 7.88 -17.63 -13.51
CA GLY A 111 8.20 -17.97 -12.13
C GLY A 111 8.94 -16.87 -11.36
N GLN A 112 8.97 -15.61 -11.85
CA GLN A 112 9.55 -14.48 -11.13
C GLN A 112 8.66 -13.24 -11.22
N CYS A 113 8.65 -12.48 -10.12
CA CYS A 113 8.00 -11.18 -10.05
C CYS A 113 8.94 -10.20 -9.34
N ARG A 114 9.34 -9.13 -10.02
CA ARG A 114 10.12 -8.04 -9.43
C ARG A 114 9.17 -7.08 -8.74
N TRP A 115 9.61 -6.54 -7.61
CA TRP A 115 8.82 -5.56 -6.88
C TRP A 115 9.67 -4.42 -6.35
N MET A 116 9.04 -3.28 -6.14
CA MET A 116 9.57 -2.17 -5.36
C MET A 116 8.49 -1.59 -4.45
N ALA A 117 8.91 -0.93 -3.37
CA ALA A 117 8.04 -0.18 -2.48
C ALA A 117 8.79 1.03 -1.90
N TYR A 118 8.06 2.14 -1.71
CA TYR A 118 8.49 3.31 -0.96
C TYR A 118 7.33 3.76 -0.05
N GLY A 119 7.56 3.71 1.26
CA GLY A 119 6.51 3.95 2.25
C GLY A 119 5.94 2.67 2.85
N ASP A 120 4.66 2.68 3.21
CA ASP A 120 3.94 1.59 3.91
C ASP A 120 2.81 0.95 3.12
N SER A 121 2.60 1.35 1.85
CA SER A 121 1.93 0.48 0.89
C SER A 121 2.81 -0.74 0.61
N VAL A 122 2.23 -1.94 0.54
CA VAL A 122 2.99 -3.18 0.55
C VAL A 122 2.67 -4.06 -0.65
N VAL A 123 3.71 -4.65 -1.24
CA VAL A 123 3.59 -5.78 -2.17
C VAL A 123 3.77 -7.07 -1.40
N PHE A 124 2.88 -8.02 -1.64
CA PHE A 124 2.86 -9.36 -1.06
C PHE A 124 2.99 -10.44 -2.11
N HIS A 125 3.58 -11.54 -1.73
CA HIS A 125 3.54 -12.81 -2.45
C HIS A 125 3.10 -13.92 -1.49
N TYR A 126 2.09 -14.66 -1.86
CA TYR A 126 1.65 -15.84 -1.10
C TYR A 126 1.66 -17.08 -1.98
N SER A 127 2.25 -18.17 -1.47
CA SER A 127 2.18 -19.50 -2.06
C SER A 127 1.28 -20.40 -1.20
N SER A 128 0.18 -20.89 -1.76
CA SER A 128 -0.69 -21.82 -1.04
C SER A 128 -0.07 -23.20 -0.88
N GLN A 129 0.94 -23.55 -1.67
CA GLN A 129 1.70 -24.79 -1.54
C GLN A 129 2.54 -24.82 -0.27
N THR A 130 3.17 -23.69 0.08
CA THR A 130 4.06 -23.58 1.25
C THR A 130 3.39 -22.94 2.45
N GLY A 131 2.29 -22.20 2.26
CA GLY A 131 1.67 -21.35 3.27
C GLY A 131 2.54 -20.15 3.68
N LEU A 132 3.52 -19.77 2.82
CA LEU A 132 4.42 -18.65 3.08
C LEU A 132 3.87 -17.36 2.47
N LEU A 133 3.85 -16.29 3.27
CA LEU A 133 3.64 -14.93 2.84
C LEU A 133 4.99 -14.19 2.88
N GLU A 134 5.46 -13.75 1.73
CA GLU A 134 6.58 -12.80 1.60
C GLU A 134 6.00 -11.39 1.35
N HIS A 135 6.71 -10.36 1.78
CA HIS A 135 6.22 -8.99 1.64
C HIS A 135 7.35 -7.97 1.50
N SER A 136 7.04 -6.81 0.94
CA SER A 136 7.98 -5.70 0.74
C SER A 136 8.19 -4.84 1.98
N PHE A 137 7.40 -5.00 3.05
CA PHE A 137 7.49 -4.19 4.26
C PHE A 137 8.54 -4.75 5.24
N THR A 138 8.94 -3.94 6.23
CA THR A 138 9.95 -4.35 7.20
C THR A 138 9.36 -5.29 8.24
N ARG A 139 8.47 -4.79 9.11
CA ARG A 139 7.86 -5.53 10.22
C ARG A 139 6.49 -4.95 10.56
N LEU A 140 5.59 -5.75 11.12
CA LEU A 140 4.27 -5.31 11.57
C LEU A 140 4.33 -4.11 12.52
N ALA A 141 5.26 -4.10 13.47
CA ALA A 141 5.42 -3.01 14.43
C ALA A 141 5.77 -1.66 13.79
N ASP A 142 6.34 -1.65 12.58
CA ASP A 142 6.77 -0.42 11.90
C ASP A 142 5.62 0.37 11.28
N PHE A 143 4.43 -0.22 11.10
CA PHE A 143 3.20 0.52 10.77
C PHE A 143 2.78 1.56 11.84
N SER A 144 3.38 1.51 13.02
CA SER A 144 3.18 2.53 14.06
C SER A 144 4.08 3.76 13.91
N ASN A 145 4.98 3.76 12.94
CA ASN A 145 5.88 4.86 12.64
C ASN A 145 5.39 5.61 11.39
N PRO A 146 5.58 6.94 11.30
CA PRO A 146 5.31 7.65 10.06
C PRO A 146 6.12 7.05 8.90
N PRO A 147 5.51 6.75 7.75
CA PRO A 147 6.24 6.25 6.59
C PRO A 147 7.11 7.32 5.95
N ARG A 148 8.13 6.90 5.19
CA ARG A 148 8.77 7.75 4.20
C ARG A 148 7.85 7.92 3.01
N LEU A 149 7.73 9.14 2.50
CA LEU A 149 6.80 9.47 1.42
C LEU A 149 7.55 10.02 0.21
N VAL A 150 7.06 9.68 -0.98
CA VAL A 150 7.47 10.31 -2.23
C VAL A 150 6.87 11.71 -2.25
N SER A 151 7.73 12.73 -2.16
CA SER A 151 7.33 14.15 -2.18
C SER A 151 7.44 14.72 -3.60
N CYS A 152 6.53 15.61 -3.97
CA CYS A 152 6.61 16.36 -5.24
C CYS A 152 7.62 17.52 -5.20
N LYS A 153 8.35 17.71 -4.10
CA LYS A 153 9.30 18.83 -3.95
C LYS A 153 10.57 18.52 -3.15
N ASP A 154 10.50 17.57 -2.24
CA ASP A 154 11.64 17.22 -1.38
C ASP A 154 12.34 15.97 -1.93
N PRO A 155 13.68 15.88 -1.80
CA PRO A 155 14.43 14.73 -2.28
C PRO A 155 14.01 13.45 -1.56
N LEU A 156 14.10 12.33 -2.26
CA LEU A 156 13.86 11.01 -1.67
C LEU A 156 14.98 10.62 -0.69
N GLU A 157 14.64 9.79 0.27
CA GLU A 157 15.59 9.19 1.21
C GLU A 157 15.74 7.69 0.92
N GLU A 158 16.97 7.21 0.75
CA GLU A 158 17.26 5.81 0.37
C GLU A 158 16.64 4.79 1.34
N GLU A 159 16.54 5.14 2.63
CA GLU A 159 15.94 4.30 3.67
C GLU A 159 14.45 4.00 3.46
N GLY A 160 13.76 4.82 2.65
CA GLY A 160 12.36 4.59 2.28
C GLY A 160 12.19 3.54 1.19
N PHE A 161 13.23 3.28 0.40
CA PHE A 161 13.18 2.39 -0.76
C PHE A 161 13.47 0.94 -0.39
N ARG A 162 12.69 0.05 -0.96
CA ARG A 162 12.87 -1.41 -0.90
C ARG A 162 12.57 -2.01 -2.26
N SER A 163 13.33 -3.01 -2.65
CA SER A 163 13.07 -3.78 -3.87
C SER A 163 13.51 -5.22 -3.72
N GLY A 164 12.99 -6.09 -4.57
CA GLY A 164 13.36 -7.50 -4.55
C GLY A 164 12.73 -8.30 -5.67
N VAL A 165 12.83 -9.63 -5.54
CA VAL A 165 12.27 -10.58 -6.47
C VAL A 165 11.56 -11.68 -5.68
N PHE A 166 10.29 -11.90 -5.96
CA PHE A 166 9.57 -13.10 -5.52
C PHE A 166 9.78 -14.24 -6.51
N HIS A 167 9.95 -15.45 -5.98
CA HIS A 167 10.01 -16.68 -6.77
C HIS A 167 8.66 -17.37 -6.72
N LEU A 168 7.99 -17.42 -7.87
CA LEU A 168 6.61 -17.88 -7.98
C LEU A 168 6.53 -19.37 -8.32
N ASP A 169 5.61 -20.06 -7.66
CA ASP A 169 5.16 -21.41 -8.04
C ASP A 169 3.75 -21.36 -8.69
N ASP A 170 3.23 -22.51 -9.13
CA ASP A 170 1.94 -22.60 -9.80
C ASP A 170 0.73 -22.24 -8.89
N THR A 171 0.95 -22.02 -7.61
CA THR A 171 -0.08 -21.66 -6.61
C THR A 171 0.09 -20.24 -6.07
N SER A 172 1.04 -19.51 -6.64
CA SER A 172 1.40 -18.17 -6.19
C SER A 172 0.38 -17.12 -6.60
N VAL A 173 0.13 -16.19 -5.70
CA VAL A 173 -0.54 -14.91 -5.97
C VAL A 173 0.35 -13.78 -5.50
N VAL A 174 0.49 -12.74 -6.34
CA VAL A 174 1.14 -11.47 -5.96
C VAL A 174 0.05 -10.41 -5.86
N PHE A 175 0.08 -9.63 -4.80
CA PHE A 175 -0.87 -8.52 -4.63
C PHE A 175 -0.20 -7.32 -3.97
N ALA A 176 -0.74 -6.14 -4.22
CA ALA A 176 -0.32 -4.90 -3.59
C ALA A 176 -1.52 -4.25 -2.91
N ALA A 177 -1.30 -3.63 -1.75
CA ALA A 177 -2.35 -2.99 -0.97
C ALA A 177 -1.86 -1.70 -0.32
N SER A 178 -2.77 -0.74 -0.09
CA SER A 178 -2.53 0.43 0.75
C SER A 178 -2.39 0.04 2.23
N ASP A 179 -1.96 0.96 3.06
CA ASP A 179 -1.47 0.74 4.43
C ASP A 179 -2.43 -0.02 5.34
N ALA A 180 -3.71 0.37 5.43
CA ALA A 180 -4.69 -0.26 6.31
C ALA A 180 -4.93 -1.74 5.96
N LEU A 181 -5.05 -2.07 4.67
CA LEU A 181 -5.16 -3.46 4.20
C LEU A 181 -3.86 -4.23 4.39
N SER A 182 -2.73 -3.58 4.18
CA SER A 182 -1.40 -4.16 4.35
C SER A 182 -1.15 -4.52 5.81
N HIS A 183 -1.48 -3.62 6.73
CA HIS A 183 -1.44 -3.87 8.17
C HIS A 183 -2.33 -5.05 8.56
N TYR A 184 -3.59 -5.06 8.10
CA TYR A 184 -4.52 -6.16 8.36
C TYR A 184 -3.97 -7.50 7.88
N CYS A 185 -3.51 -7.56 6.64
CA CYS A 185 -3.01 -8.80 6.03
C CYS A 185 -1.78 -9.33 6.79
N LEU A 186 -0.80 -8.48 7.09
CA LEU A 186 0.41 -8.86 7.80
C LEU A 186 0.12 -9.28 9.25
N MET A 187 -0.73 -8.52 9.97
CA MET A 187 -1.14 -8.83 11.34
C MET A 187 -1.81 -10.20 11.43
N MET A 188 -2.75 -10.48 10.53
CA MET A 188 -3.46 -11.77 10.53
C MET A 188 -2.53 -12.92 10.16
N TYR A 189 -1.58 -12.72 9.25
CA TYR A 189 -0.58 -13.73 8.92
C TYR A 189 0.33 -14.06 10.11
N GLU A 190 0.91 -13.05 10.75
CA GLU A 190 1.78 -13.25 11.91
C GLU A 190 1.04 -13.90 13.09
N LEU A 191 -0.23 -13.52 13.34
CA LEU A 191 -1.07 -14.17 14.34
C LEU A 191 -1.35 -15.63 14.02
N SER A 192 -1.57 -15.99 12.75
CA SER A 192 -1.78 -17.37 12.33
C SER A 192 -0.57 -18.27 12.60
N LYS A 193 0.61 -17.66 12.74
CA LYS A 193 1.89 -18.30 13.05
C LYS A 193 2.52 -17.73 14.33
N SER A 194 1.71 -17.43 15.32
CA SER A 194 2.10 -16.70 16.53
C SER A 194 3.31 -17.23 17.28
N ALA A 195 3.59 -18.53 17.20
CA ALA A 195 4.79 -19.13 17.79
C ALA A 195 6.08 -18.78 17.01
N GLU A 196 5.96 -18.55 15.70
CA GLU A 196 7.06 -18.15 14.82
C GLU A 196 7.34 -16.63 14.94
N PHE A 197 6.29 -15.82 15.07
CA PHE A 197 6.33 -14.36 15.12
C PHE A 197 6.13 -13.78 16.55
N GLU A 198 6.47 -14.56 17.59
CA GLU A 198 6.26 -14.11 18.98
C GLU A 198 6.96 -12.79 19.30
N SER A 199 8.17 -12.59 18.78
CA SER A 199 9.00 -11.38 18.99
C SER A 199 8.36 -10.15 18.36
N GLU A 200 7.88 -10.26 17.12
CA GLU A 200 7.24 -9.20 16.34
C GLU A 200 5.91 -8.80 16.98
N LEU A 201 5.08 -9.77 17.33
CA LEU A 201 3.81 -9.54 18.01
C LEU A 201 4.01 -8.91 19.41
N MET A 202 5.08 -9.29 20.13
CA MET A 202 5.41 -8.68 21.42
C MET A 202 5.81 -7.21 21.24
N GLU A 203 6.54 -6.86 20.19
CA GLU A 203 6.91 -5.48 19.90
C GLU A 203 5.68 -4.59 19.64
N VAL A 204 4.69 -5.08 18.88
CA VAL A 204 3.40 -4.39 18.68
C VAL A 204 2.67 -4.19 20.01
N ARG A 205 2.64 -5.23 20.87
CA ARG A 205 2.00 -5.14 22.20
C ARG A 205 2.67 -4.11 23.13
N MET A 206 3.95 -3.85 22.94
CA MET A 206 4.69 -2.83 23.72
C MET A 206 4.43 -1.40 23.23
N LYS A 207 4.02 -1.22 21.99
CA LYS A 207 3.65 0.08 21.42
C LYS A 207 2.18 0.39 21.76
N GLN A 208 1.93 1.50 22.45
CA GLN A 208 0.55 1.95 22.79
C GLN A 208 -0.05 2.77 21.62
N THR A 209 -0.36 2.09 20.51
CA THR A 209 -0.91 2.69 19.28
C THR A 209 -2.26 2.07 18.93
N THR A 210 -2.92 2.59 17.89
CA THR A 210 -4.14 2.00 17.33
C THR A 210 -3.92 0.54 16.94
N ASN A 211 -2.75 0.21 16.39
CA ASN A 211 -2.38 -1.15 15.98
C ASN A 211 -2.44 -2.17 17.14
N LEU A 212 -2.16 -1.76 18.38
CA LEU A 212 -2.37 -2.61 19.55
C LEU A 212 -3.84 -2.99 19.72
N GLN A 213 -4.77 -2.07 19.48
CA GLN A 213 -6.20 -2.35 19.63
C GLN A 213 -6.68 -3.33 18.57
N LEU A 214 -6.22 -3.17 17.33
CA LEU A 214 -6.51 -4.09 16.22
C LEU A 214 -5.97 -5.49 16.52
N LEU A 215 -4.71 -5.59 16.97
CA LEU A 215 -4.09 -6.85 17.36
C LEU A 215 -4.88 -7.55 18.49
N GLN A 216 -5.27 -6.84 19.55
CA GLN A 216 -6.05 -7.39 20.66
C GLN A 216 -7.44 -7.89 20.24
N MET A 217 -8.02 -7.33 19.19
CA MET A 217 -9.29 -7.81 18.64
C MET A 217 -9.05 -9.05 17.77
N ALA A 218 -8.01 -9.03 16.94
CA ALA A 218 -7.64 -10.15 16.07
C ALA A 218 -7.26 -11.42 16.87
N GLU A 219 -6.61 -11.27 18.03
CA GLU A 219 -6.27 -12.37 18.94
C GLU A 219 -7.49 -13.14 19.49
N LYS A 220 -8.69 -12.57 19.40
CA LYS A 220 -9.93 -13.23 19.86
C LYS A 220 -10.60 -14.07 18.76
N GLU A 221 -10.18 -13.85 17.52
CA GLU A 221 -10.73 -14.57 16.36
C GLU A 221 -10.06 -15.94 16.22
N HIS A 222 -10.84 -16.91 15.75
CA HIS A 222 -10.33 -18.22 15.31
C HIS A 222 -10.42 -18.27 13.80
N PHE A 223 -9.29 -18.36 13.12
CA PHE A 223 -9.24 -18.29 11.66
C PHE A 223 -8.10 -19.13 11.08
N ASP A 224 -8.27 -19.54 9.84
CA ASP A 224 -7.22 -19.98 8.94
C ASP A 224 -6.82 -18.83 8.03
N PHE A 225 -5.53 -18.47 7.97
CA PHE A 225 -5.08 -17.33 7.21
C PHE A 225 -5.48 -17.41 5.73
N ASN A 226 -5.27 -18.56 5.10
CA ASN A 226 -5.60 -18.72 3.68
C ASN A 226 -7.12 -18.68 3.44
N GLY A 227 -7.89 -19.48 4.19
CA GLY A 227 -9.32 -19.67 3.96
C GLY A 227 -10.20 -18.51 4.43
N ASP A 228 -9.86 -17.90 5.58
CA ASP A 228 -10.72 -16.92 6.26
C ASP A 228 -10.23 -15.48 6.12
N VAL A 229 -8.98 -15.26 5.70
CA VAL A 229 -8.39 -13.93 5.54
C VAL A 229 -8.04 -13.65 4.08
N LEU A 230 -7.06 -14.37 3.53
CA LEU A 230 -6.51 -14.05 2.21
C LEU A 230 -7.52 -14.32 1.08
N MET A 231 -8.13 -15.51 1.04
CA MET A 231 -9.04 -15.83 -0.06
C MET A 231 -10.32 -14.96 -0.08
N PRO A 232 -10.95 -14.61 1.07
CA PRO A 232 -12.01 -13.60 1.08
C PRO A 232 -11.55 -12.23 0.58
N LEU A 233 -10.36 -11.78 0.99
CA LEU A 233 -9.79 -10.51 0.53
C LEU A 233 -9.59 -10.51 -1.00
N LEU A 234 -8.94 -11.54 -1.55
CA LEU A 234 -8.69 -11.62 -3.00
C LEU A 234 -9.97 -11.74 -3.82
N ARG A 235 -10.98 -12.46 -3.32
CA ARG A 235 -12.29 -12.60 -3.99
C ARG A 235 -13.10 -11.32 -3.93
N SER A 236 -12.98 -10.54 -2.88
CA SER A 236 -13.73 -9.29 -2.74
C SER A 236 -13.39 -8.27 -3.83
N ALA A 237 -12.19 -8.34 -4.43
CA ALA A 237 -11.80 -7.50 -5.56
C ALA A 237 -12.54 -7.82 -6.88
N ASP A 238 -13.51 -8.72 -6.87
CA ASP A 238 -14.37 -8.98 -8.03
C ASP A 238 -15.35 -7.83 -8.31
N SER A 239 -15.74 -7.06 -7.28
CA SER A 239 -16.59 -5.87 -7.39
C SER A 239 -16.42 -4.93 -6.18
N GLU A 240 -16.69 -3.65 -6.39
CA GLU A 240 -16.68 -2.66 -5.30
C GLU A 240 -17.68 -3.02 -4.18
N ASP A 241 -18.85 -3.55 -4.52
CA ASP A 241 -19.85 -3.95 -3.51
C ASP A 241 -19.33 -5.08 -2.62
N SER A 242 -18.74 -6.12 -3.22
CA SER A 242 -18.14 -7.23 -2.46
C SER A 242 -17.00 -6.78 -1.58
N PHE A 243 -16.21 -5.80 -2.06
CA PHE A 243 -15.10 -5.24 -1.30
C PHE A 243 -15.60 -4.40 -0.12
N LYS A 244 -16.63 -3.57 -0.32
CA LYS A 244 -17.30 -2.82 0.75
C LYS A 244 -17.87 -3.74 1.82
N ASP A 245 -18.61 -4.78 1.42
CA ASP A 245 -19.20 -5.75 2.35
C ASP A 245 -18.13 -6.40 3.24
N LEU A 246 -16.98 -6.78 2.64
CA LEU A 246 -15.85 -7.31 3.39
C LEU A 246 -15.30 -6.29 4.39
N LEU A 247 -15.01 -5.07 3.94
CA LEU A 247 -14.45 -4.01 4.77
C LEU A 247 -15.38 -3.62 5.93
N GLU A 248 -16.69 -3.51 5.66
CA GLU A 248 -17.69 -3.26 6.71
C GLU A 248 -17.69 -4.38 7.77
N SER A 249 -17.54 -5.63 7.34
CA SER A 249 -17.42 -6.77 8.26
C SER A 249 -16.15 -6.71 9.10
N LEU A 250 -15.00 -6.39 8.48
CA LEU A 250 -13.72 -6.25 9.19
C LEU A 250 -13.74 -5.06 10.16
N TYR A 251 -14.31 -3.94 9.73
CA TYR A 251 -14.49 -2.76 10.56
C TYR A 251 -15.40 -3.02 11.76
N ALA A 252 -16.54 -3.69 11.55
CA ALA A 252 -17.46 -4.05 12.63
C ALA A 252 -16.81 -4.94 13.70
N LYS A 253 -15.85 -5.78 13.30
CA LYS A 253 -15.00 -6.61 14.18
C LYS A 253 -13.81 -5.85 14.77
N LYS A 254 -13.54 -4.64 14.31
CA LYS A 254 -12.35 -3.83 14.67
C LYS A 254 -11.04 -4.54 14.32
N LEU A 255 -10.98 -5.14 13.15
CA LEU A 255 -9.81 -5.82 12.62
C LEU A 255 -9.01 -4.95 11.63
N ILE A 256 -9.60 -3.85 11.17
CA ILE A 256 -8.99 -2.90 10.23
C ILE A 256 -9.27 -1.47 10.69
N ASP A 257 -8.36 -0.54 10.43
CA ASP A 257 -8.56 0.89 10.67
C ASP A 257 -9.38 1.53 9.55
N ILE A 258 -9.92 2.73 9.80
CA ILE A 258 -10.66 3.48 8.77
C ILE A 258 -9.66 4.25 7.93
N ASP A 259 -9.63 3.94 6.64
CA ASP A 259 -8.84 4.64 5.64
C ASP A 259 -9.46 4.50 4.25
N ASP A 260 -8.76 5.02 3.24
CA ASP A 260 -8.94 4.61 1.86
C ASP A 260 -8.40 3.18 1.69
N TYR A 261 -9.01 2.39 0.83
CA TYR A 261 -8.63 0.98 0.71
C TYR A 261 -8.40 0.62 -0.74
N THR A 262 -7.21 0.17 -1.03
CA THR A 262 -6.82 -0.22 -2.39
C THR A 262 -6.13 -1.57 -2.41
N LEU A 263 -6.56 -2.41 -3.34
CA LEU A 263 -6.01 -3.73 -3.59
C LEU A 263 -5.83 -3.95 -5.08
N ALA A 264 -4.64 -4.38 -5.49
CA ALA A 264 -4.36 -4.86 -6.84
C ALA A 264 -3.73 -6.25 -6.78
N MET A 265 -4.06 -7.14 -7.72
CA MET A 265 -3.54 -8.50 -7.73
C MET A 265 -3.15 -8.99 -9.11
N LEU A 266 -2.12 -9.84 -9.12
CA LEU A 266 -1.57 -10.52 -10.27
C LEU A 266 -1.50 -12.02 -9.99
N TYR A 267 -2.16 -12.82 -10.79
CA TYR A 267 -2.05 -14.28 -10.72
C TYR A 267 -0.92 -14.76 -11.63
N ALA A 268 -0.10 -15.69 -11.10
CA ALA A 268 0.97 -16.34 -11.83
C ALA A 268 0.46 -17.18 -13.02
#